data_247b5661a2fa2280add4f88791801a36
#
_entry.id   247b5661a2fa2280add4f88791801a36
#
_cell.length_a   1.000
_cell.length_b   1.000
_cell.length_c   1.000
_cell.angle_alpha   90.00
_cell.angle_beta   90.00
_cell.angle_gamma   90.00
#
_symmetry.space_group_name_H-M   'P 1'
#
loop_
_entity.id
_entity.type
_entity.pdbx_description
1 polymer ?
#
loop_
_entity_poly.entity_id
_entity_poly.type
_entity_poly.pdbx_seq_one_letter_code
_entity_poly.pdbx_strand_id
1 'polypeptide(L)' 'MRTILINESDFYDLDCGTHVTYDEPLYNKLHDEQIQVGEMLRLLVEERDLYCDVRVREIEYGDGTIWLDYLGDNE' A
#
# COMPACT_ATOMS: atom_id res chain seq x y z
N MET A 1 7.77 12.12 0.65
CA MET A 1 6.93 10.89 0.69
C MET A 1 5.62 11.16 -0.05
N ARG A 2 5.26 10.27 -0.95
CA ARG A 2 4.02 10.42 -1.73
C ARG A 2 2.83 9.84 -0.97
N THR A 3 1.68 10.50 -1.05
CA THR A 3 0.43 10.03 -0.43
C THR A 3 -0.47 9.43 -1.49
N ILE A 4 -1.02 8.24 -1.20
CA ILE A 4 -1.97 7.55 -2.07
C ILE A 4 -3.25 7.34 -1.27
N LEU A 5 -4.40 7.75 -1.85
CA LEU A 5 -5.69 7.58 -1.19
C LEU A 5 -6.15 6.13 -1.33
N ILE A 6 -6.57 5.55 -0.21
CA ILE A 6 -7.03 4.16 -0.14
C ILE A 6 -8.36 4.08 0.60
N ASN A 7 -8.99 2.90 0.54
CA ASN A 7 -10.20 2.61 1.31
C ASN A 7 -9.85 2.12 2.71
N GLU A 8 -10.78 2.26 3.63
CA GLU A 8 -10.58 1.78 5.00
C GLU A 8 -10.29 0.27 5.04
N SER A 9 -10.97 -0.51 4.19
CA SER A 9 -10.71 -1.95 4.11
C SER A 9 -9.27 -2.26 3.68
N ASP A 10 -8.71 -1.46 2.77
CA ASP A 10 -7.32 -1.62 2.35
C ASP A 10 -6.36 -1.39 3.52
N PHE A 11 -6.67 -0.40 4.35
CA PHE A 11 -5.85 -0.08 5.52
C PHE A 11 -5.77 -1.27 6.49
N TYR A 12 -6.92 -1.87 6.81
CA TYR A 12 -6.95 -2.97 7.77
C TYR A 12 -6.38 -4.27 7.19
N ASP A 13 -6.48 -4.47 5.88
CA ASP A 13 -5.85 -5.61 5.22
C ASP A 13 -4.32 -5.53 5.34
N LEU A 14 -3.75 -4.32 5.25
CA LEU A 14 -2.30 -4.12 5.38
C LEU A 14 -1.79 -4.35 6.80
N ASP A 15 -2.62 -4.11 7.81
CA ASP A 15 -2.24 -4.34 9.20
C ASP A 15 -1.89 -5.81 9.45
N CYS A 16 -2.41 -6.71 8.64
CA CYS A 16 -2.22 -8.15 8.77
C CYS A 16 -1.19 -8.73 7.80
N GLY A 17 -0.70 -7.93 6.84
CA GLY A 17 0.16 -8.47 5.79
C GLY A 17 1.19 -7.49 5.27
N THR A 18 2.25 -8.05 4.68
CA THR A 18 3.35 -7.29 4.10
C THR A 18 3.34 -7.34 2.57
N HIS A 19 2.28 -7.89 1.98
CA HIS A 19 2.19 -7.99 0.52
C HIS A 19 0.75 -7.77 0.06
N VAL A 20 0.64 -7.34 -1.20
CA VAL A 20 -0.64 -7.09 -1.87
C VAL A 20 -0.66 -7.92 -3.14
N THR A 21 -1.74 -8.66 -3.35
CA THR A 21 -1.89 -9.53 -4.52
C THR A 21 -2.83 -8.92 -5.55
N TYR A 22 -2.76 -9.42 -6.79
CA TYR A 22 -3.45 -8.83 -7.94
C TYR A 22 -4.98 -8.84 -7.83
N ASP A 23 -5.55 -9.67 -6.96
CA ASP A 23 -6.99 -9.73 -6.75
C ASP A 23 -7.49 -8.73 -5.70
N GLU A 24 -6.59 -7.98 -5.08
CA GLU A 24 -6.93 -6.96 -4.10
C GLU A 24 -7.04 -5.59 -4.76
N PRO A 25 -8.04 -4.77 -4.38
CA PRO A 25 -8.19 -3.42 -4.98
C PRO A 25 -6.96 -2.53 -4.80
N LEU A 26 -6.25 -2.68 -3.69
CA LEU A 26 -5.05 -1.89 -3.42
C LEU A 26 -3.96 -2.14 -4.45
N TYR A 27 -3.83 -3.36 -4.95
CA TYR A 27 -2.84 -3.68 -5.98
C TYR A 27 -3.01 -2.78 -7.21
N ASN A 28 -4.24 -2.63 -7.68
CA ASN A 28 -4.52 -1.80 -8.86
C ASN A 28 -4.22 -0.33 -8.60
N LYS A 29 -4.52 0.15 -7.40
CA LYS A 29 -4.21 1.53 -7.02
C LYS A 29 -2.71 1.79 -7.04
N LEU A 30 -1.93 0.88 -6.46
CA LEU A 30 -0.47 1.01 -6.44
C LEU A 30 0.12 0.88 -7.85
N HIS A 31 -0.39 -0.05 -8.64
CA HIS A 31 0.03 -0.23 -10.03
C HIS A 31 -0.22 1.04 -10.84
N ASP A 32 -1.42 1.62 -10.72
CA ASP A 32 -1.80 2.82 -11.47
C ASP A 32 -0.95 4.03 -11.09
N GLU A 33 -0.47 4.07 -9.84
CA GLU A 33 0.38 5.16 -9.36
C GLU A 33 1.84 5.00 -9.79
N GLN A 34 2.17 3.92 -10.49
CA GLN A 34 3.52 3.66 -11.00
C GLN A 34 4.58 3.72 -9.89
N ILE A 35 4.31 3.04 -8.79
CA ILE A 35 5.24 2.99 -7.65
C ILE A 35 6.54 2.29 -8.04
N GLN A 36 7.62 2.60 -7.31
CA GLN A 36 8.95 2.04 -7.58
C GLN A 36 9.51 1.38 -6.32
N VAL A 37 10.34 0.37 -6.52
CA VAL A 37 11.05 -0.30 -5.42
C VAL A 37 11.89 0.73 -4.66
N GLY A 38 11.80 0.69 -3.33
CA GLY A 38 12.49 1.62 -2.45
C GLY A 38 11.71 2.88 -2.12
N GLU A 39 10.61 3.13 -2.82
CA GLU A 39 9.79 4.31 -2.58
C GLU A 39 9.01 4.19 -1.26
N MET A 40 8.95 5.31 -0.53
CA MET A 40 8.15 5.39 0.69
C MET A 40 6.82 6.05 0.37
N LEU A 41 5.74 5.42 0.84
CA LEU A 41 4.37 5.86 0.55
C LEU A 41 3.59 6.05 1.83
N ARG A 42 2.71 7.06 1.84
CA ARG A 42 1.69 7.21 2.87
C ARG A 42 0.35 6.80 2.27
N LEU A 43 -0.27 5.77 2.83
CA LEU A 43 -1.56 5.27 2.39
C LEU A 43 -2.63 5.85 3.31
N LEU A 44 -3.47 6.71 2.77
CA LEU A 44 -4.39 7.56 3.55
C LEU A 44 -5.84 7.20 3.29
N VAL A 45 -6.58 6.96 4.38
CA VAL A 45 -8.04 6.88 4.36
C VAL A 45 -8.55 8.28 4.72
N GLU A 46 -8.85 9.08 3.70
CA GLU A 46 -9.09 10.51 3.86
C GLU A 46 -10.25 10.82 4.80
N GLU A 47 -11.38 10.13 4.65
CA GLU A 47 -12.58 10.38 5.45
C GLU A 47 -12.41 10.05 6.93
N ARG A 48 -11.39 9.30 7.30
CA ARG A 48 -11.12 8.90 8.68
C ARG A 48 -9.85 9.54 9.23
N ASP A 49 -9.13 10.30 8.42
CA ASP A 49 -7.82 10.84 8.77
C ASP A 49 -6.90 9.76 9.34
N LEU A 50 -6.95 8.60 8.73
CA LEU A 50 -6.25 7.40 9.15
C LEU A 50 -5.22 7.03 8.08
N TYR A 51 -3.95 6.82 8.47
CA TYR A 51 -2.94 6.48 7.48
C TYR A 51 -1.93 5.48 8.02
N CYS A 52 -1.26 4.81 7.09
CA CYS A 52 -0.07 4.02 7.39
C CYS A 52 1.03 4.35 6.39
N ASP A 53 2.27 4.21 6.84
CA ASP A 53 3.45 4.44 6.02
C ASP A 53 4.08 3.10 5.66
N VAL A 54 4.45 2.94 4.40
CA VAL A 54 5.06 1.71 3.90
C VAL A 54 6.23 2.06 3.00
N ARG A 55 7.15 1.10 2.83
CA ARG A 55 8.20 1.16 1.81
C ARG A 55 7.96 0.03 0.82
N VAL A 56 8.08 0.33 -0.47
CA VAL A 56 7.97 -0.69 -1.51
C VAL A 56 9.25 -1.52 -1.50
N ARG A 57 9.13 -2.80 -1.08
CA ARG A 57 10.28 -3.69 -0.98
C ARG A 57 10.58 -4.38 -2.31
N GLU A 58 9.54 -4.87 -2.98
CA GLU A 58 9.69 -5.62 -4.22
C GLU A 58 8.40 -5.55 -5.02
N ILE A 59 8.53 -5.54 -6.33
CA ILE A 59 7.38 -5.51 -7.25
C ILE A 59 7.55 -6.68 -8.22
N GLU A 60 6.59 -7.61 -8.21
CA GLU A 60 6.58 -8.78 -9.09
C GLU A 60 5.27 -8.81 -9.87
N TYR A 61 5.16 -7.93 -10.88
CA TYR A 61 3.93 -7.85 -11.67
C TYR A 61 3.62 -9.15 -12.40
N GLY A 62 4.65 -9.93 -12.78
CA GLY A 62 4.45 -11.23 -13.43
C GLY A 62 3.73 -12.23 -12.53
N ASP A 63 3.98 -12.16 -11.22
CA ASP A 63 3.30 -13.00 -10.22
C ASP A 63 2.08 -12.30 -9.62
N GLY A 64 1.86 -11.05 -9.95
CA GLY A 64 0.75 -10.28 -9.40
C GLY A 64 0.92 -9.97 -7.93
N THR A 65 2.14 -9.61 -7.50
CA THR A 65 2.44 -9.36 -6.09
C THR A 65 3.29 -8.11 -5.92
N ILE A 66 2.94 -7.29 -4.94
CA ILE A 66 3.73 -6.15 -4.48
C ILE A 66 4.06 -6.38 -3.01
N TRP A 67 5.34 -6.38 -2.68
CA TRP A 67 5.82 -6.59 -1.31
C TRP A 67 6.10 -5.25 -0.67
N LEU A 68 5.55 -5.04 0.53
CA LEU A 68 5.67 -3.78 1.26
C LEU A 68 6.28 -4.04 2.64
N ASP A 69 7.10 -3.10 3.10
CA ASP A 69 7.54 -3.06 4.49
C ASP A 69 6.65 -2.08 5.23
N TYR A 70 5.98 -2.54 6.27
CA TYR A 70 5.10 -1.71 7.09
C TYR A 70 5.95 -0.90 8.07
N LEU A 71 5.86 0.41 7.97
CA LEU A 71 6.70 1.32 8.77
C LEU A 71 5.98 1.87 9.99
N GLY A 72 4.64 1.90 9.96
CA GLY A 72 3.86 2.39 11.08
C GLY A 72 2.58 3.05 10.62
N ASP A 73 1.73 3.43 11.59
CA ASP A 73 0.46 4.10 11.33
C ASP A 73 0.16 5.12 12.43
N ASN A 74 -0.94 5.88 12.24
CA ASN A 74 -1.38 6.86 13.22
C ASN A 74 -2.55 6.39 14.07
N GLU A 75 -2.89 5.12 13.99
CA GLU A 75 -3.98 4.55 14.77
C GLU A 75 -3.59 4.31 16.23
#